data_f189d7065a1cd5815e7d96df160cad93
#
_entry.id   f189d7065a1cd5815e7d96df160cad93
#
_cell.length_a   1.000
_cell.length_b   1.000
_cell.length_c   1.000
_cell.angle_alpha   90.00
_cell.angle_beta   90.00
_cell.angle_gamma   90.00
#
_symmetry.space_group_name_H-M   'P 1'
#
loop_
_entity.id
_entity.type
_entity.pdbx_description
1 polymer ?
#
loop_
_entity_poly.entity_id
_entity_poly.type
_entity_poly.pdbx_seq_one_letter_code
_entity_poly.pdbx_strand_id
1 'polypeptide(L)'
;SVENNKVINNKGLEIAKPIIKLEGSGTVELSINDINILKYTFPDGESEVIIDSLKEEAYLNSEYKNRNMNGVFPILDPGNNTITWTGNLTKIKIQPKSRWL
;
A
#
# COMPACT_ATOMS: atom_id res chain seq x y z
N SER A 1 11.43 12.39 -15.73
CA SER A 1 10.29 11.46 -15.57
C SER A 1 10.00 11.24 -14.10
N VAL A 2 8.75 11.04 -13.80
CA VAL A 2 8.35 10.72 -12.42
C VAL A 2 8.63 9.25 -12.18
N GLU A 3 9.37 8.97 -11.13
CA GLU A 3 9.64 7.60 -10.76
C GLU A 3 8.47 7.04 -9.95
N ASN A 4 7.96 5.90 -10.39
CA ASN A 4 6.84 5.23 -9.72
C ASN A 4 7.36 4.10 -8.84
N ASN A 5 8.34 4.43 -7.99
CA ASN A 5 8.91 3.44 -7.09
C ASN A 5 9.38 4.07 -5.79
N LYS A 6 9.48 3.23 -4.77
CA LYS A 6 9.93 3.61 -3.46
C LYS A 6 10.54 2.39 -2.77
N VAL A 7 11.67 2.57 -2.09
CA VAL A 7 12.31 1.50 -1.33
C VAL A 7 12.02 1.71 0.14
N ILE A 8 11.48 0.68 0.79
CA ILE A 8 11.17 0.70 2.21
C ILE A 8 11.97 -0.39 2.90
N ASN A 9 12.71 -0.02 3.93
CA ASN A 9 13.48 -0.97 4.72
C ASN A 9 12.66 -1.44 5.91
N ASN A 10 12.45 -2.75 6.01
CA ASN A 10 11.90 -3.39 7.19
C ASN A 10 13.05 -3.79 8.09
N LYS A 11 13.26 -3.07 9.17
CA LYS A 11 14.38 -3.27 10.10
C LYS A 11 14.17 -4.40 11.09
N GLY A 12 12.98 -5.01 11.08
CA GLY A 12 12.66 -6.11 11.97
C GLY A 12 13.23 -7.44 11.48
N LEU A 13 13.01 -8.49 12.27
CA LEU A 13 13.49 -9.84 11.97
C LEU A 13 12.43 -10.71 11.32
N GLU A 14 11.20 -10.21 11.24
CA GLU A 14 10.08 -10.92 10.65
C GLU A 14 9.44 -10.08 9.57
N ILE A 15 8.51 -10.66 8.81
CA ILE A 15 7.68 -9.88 7.90
C ILE A 15 6.95 -8.79 8.69
N ALA A 16 6.74 -7.66 8.07
CA ALA A 16 5.97 -6.56 8.64
C ALA A 16 4.66 -6.41 7.88
N LYS A 17 3.64 -5.94 8.59
CA LYS A 17 2.32 -5.66 8.02
C LYS A 17 2.13 -4.14 8.05
N PRO A 18 2.46 -3.44 6.97
CA PRO A 18 2.51 -1.99 6.97
C PRO A 18 1.14 -1.34 6.94
N ILE A 19 1.14 -0.05 7.30
CA ILE A 19 0.02 0.83 7.02
C ILE A 19 0.44 1.71 5.87
N ILE A 20 -0.36 1.72 4.81
CA ILE A 20 -0.05 2.47 3.59
C ILE A 20 -1.17 3.46 3.31
N LYS A 21 -0.81 4.73 3.15
CA LYS A 21 -1.76 5.75 2.71
C LYS A 21 -1.50 6.05 1.24
N LEU A 22 -2.55 5.94 0.44
CA LEU A 22 -2.51 6.24 -0.98
C LEU A 22 -3.33 7.50 -1.27
N GLU A 23 -2.81 8.37 -2.11
CA GLU A 23 -3.52 9.52 -2.64
C GLU A 23 -3.45 9.49 -4.15
N GLY A 24 -4.59 9.60 -4.79
CA GLY A 24 -4.67 9.55 -6.25
C GLY A 24 -6.09 9.53 -6.75
N SER A 25 -6.27 9.04 -7.95
CA SER A 25 -7.61 8.94 -8.58
C SER A 25 -7.66 7.75 -9.52
N GLY A 26 -8.88 7.30 -9.83
CA GLY A 26 -9.08 6.17 -10.72
C GLY A 26 -8.54 4.89 -10.13
N THR A 27 -8.04 4.00 -10.98
CA THR A 27 -7.50 2.71 -10.55
C THR A 27 -6.00 2.76 -10.50
N VAL A 28 -5.42 2.34 -9.36
CA VAL A 28 -3.98 2.23 -9.18
C VAL A 28 -3.63 0.79 -8.84
N GLU A 29 -2.46 0.33 -9.27
CA GLU A 29 -1.96 -1.01 -8.95
C GLU A 29 -0.63 -0.89 -8.24
N LEU A 30 -0.46 -1.68 -7.19
CA LEU A 30 0.78 -1.74 -6.42
C LEU A 30 1.45 -3.09 -6.59
N SER A 31 2.77 -3.05 -6.77
CA SER A 31 3.62 -4.23 -6.77
C SER A 31 4.69 -4.07 -5.71
N ILE A 32 5.05 -5.18 -5.06
CA ILE A 32 6.13 -5.22 -4.08
C ILE A 32 7.11 -6.29 -4.52
N ASN A 33 8.39 -5.91 -4.66
CA ASN A 33 9.44 -6.82 -5.11
C ASN A 33 9.07 -7.53 -6.43
N ASP A 34 8.52 -6.75 -7.36
CA ASP A 34 8.10 -7.18 -8.70
C ASP A 34 6.90 -8.12 -8.73
N ILE A 35 6.21 -8.27 -7.62
CA ILE A 35 4.98 -9.07 -7.56
C ILE A 35 3.79 -8.13 -7.44
N ASN A 36 2.84 -8.24 -8.36
CA ASN A 36 1.61 -7.45 -8.29
C ASN A 36 0.80 -7.89 -7.07
N ILE A 37 0.56 -6.96 -6.15
CA ILE A 37 -0.07 -7.26 -4.85
C ILE A 37 -1.54 -6.87 -4.85
N LEU A 38 -1.84 -5.62 -5.21
CA LEU A 38 -3.21 -5.15 -5.12
C LEU A 38 -3.54 -4.09 -6.17
N LYS A 39 -4.82 -3.95 -6.39
CA LYS A 39 -5.42 -2.91 -7.22
C LYS A 39 -6.45 -2.19 -6.37
N TYR A 40 -6.42 -0.87 -6.36
CA TYR A 40 -7.40 -0.07 -5.66
C TYR A 40 -8.05 0.92 -6.63
N THR A 41 -9.38 1.01 -6.58
CA THR A 41 -10.14 1.98 -7.39
C THR A 41 -10.73 3.03 -6.47
N PHE A 42 -10.27 4.28 -6.64
CA PHE A 42 -10.81 5.41 -5.90
C PHE A 42 -12.22 5.72 -6.42
N PRO A 43 -13.24 5.76 -5.53
CA PRO A 43 -14.56 6.24 -5.93
C PRO A 43 -14.51 7.69 -6.41
N ASP A 44 -15.45 8.08 -7.26
CA ASP A 44 -15.54 9.46 -7.74
C ASP A 44 -15.65 10.42 -6.55
N GLY A 45 -14.84 11.47 -6.59
CA GLY A 45 -14.82 12.48 -5.53
C GLY A 45 -13.93 12.12 -4.34
N GLU A 46 -13.36 10.93 -4.33
CA GLU A 46 -12.43 10.52 -3.27
C GLU A 46 -11.02 10.40 -3.84
N SER A 47 -10.05 10.80 -3.03
CA SER A 47 -8.66 10.85 -3.48
C SER A 47 -7.68 10.24 -2.47
N GLU A 48 -8.18 9.63 -1.40
CA GLU A 48 -7.34 9.06 -0.35
C GLU A 48 -7.90 7.72 0.09
N VAL A 49 -7.00 6.84 0.55
CA VAL A 49 -7.37 5.61 1.24
C VAL A 49 -6.22 5.18 2.13
N ILE A 50 -6.54 4.57 3.26
CA ILE A 50 -5.54 3.96 4.14
C ILE A 50 -5.73 2.45 4.05
N ILE A 51 -4.61 1.75 3.81
CA ILE A 51 -4.60 0.30 3.73
C ILE A 51 -3.79 -0.22 4.92
N ASP A 52 -4.47 -0.87 5.85
CA ASP A 52 -3.88 -1.40 7.06
C ASP A 52 -3.75 -2.92 6.93
N SER A 53 -2.54 -3.39 6.70
CA SER A 53 -2.30 -4.81 6.46
C SER A 53 -2.47 -5.65 7.72
N LEU A 54 -2.22 -5.09 8.91
CA LEU A 54 -2.39 -5.84 10.14
C LEU A 54 -3.86 -6.15 10.40
N LYS A 55 -4.73 -5.17 10.18
CA LYS A 55 -6.17 -5.33 10.36
C LYS A 55 -6.87 -5.92 9.15
N GLU A 56 -6.16 -5.98 8.01
CA GLU A 56 -6.72 -6.36 6.71
C GLU A 56 -7.94 -5.51 6.37
N GLU A 57 -7.77 -4.20 6.48
CA GLU A 57 -8.81 -3.23 6.20
C GLU A 57 -8.29 -2.11 5.31
N ALA A 58 -9.11 -1.73 4.33
CA ALA A 58 -8.94 -0.49 3.61
C ALA A 58 -10.02 0.45 4.11
N TYR A 59 -9.67 1.69 4.44
CA TYR A 59 -10.65 2.62 5.00
C TYR A 59 -10.28 4.08 4.71
N LEU A 60 -11.28 4.93 4.83
CA LEU A 60 -11.11 6.38 4.80
C LEU A 60 -12.02 6.95 5.87
N ASN A 61 -11.44 7.65 6.85
CA ASN A 61 -12.15 8.13 8.03
C ASN A 61 -12.78 6.93 8.76
N SER A 62 -14.09 6.85 8.84
CA SER A 62 -14.79 5.75 9.51
C SER A 62 -15.44 4.77 8.53
N GLU A 63 -15.16 4.90 7.22
CA GLU A 63 -15.77 4.04 6.21
C GLU A 63 -14.81 2.99 5.72
N TYR A 64 -15.27 1.75 5.63
CA TYR A 64 -14.52 0.67 5.04
C TYR A 64 -14.54 0.77 3.52
N LYS A 65 -13.39 0.53 2.90
CA LYS A 65 -13.20 0.60 1.45
C LYS A 65 -12.71 -0.70 0.85
N ASN A 66 -12.85 -1.82 1.58
CA ASN A 66 -12.35 -3.12 1.09
C ASN A 66 -12.95 -3.51 -0.26
N ARG A 67 -14.20 -3.16 -0.52
CA ARG A 67 -14.87 -3.48 -1.80
C ARG A 67 -14.22 -2.79 -3.00
N ASN A 68 -13.41 -1.74 -2.77
CA ASN A 68 -12.73 -1.02 -3.83
C ASN A 68 -11.32 -1.57 -4.07
N MET A 69 -10.93 -2.56 -3.30
CA MET A 69 -9.61 -3.18 -3.36
C MET A 69 -9.71 -4.61 -3.87
N ASN A 70 -8.85 -4.96 -4.82
CA ASN A 70 -8.67 -6.33 -5.27
C ASN A 70 -7.23 -6.75 -4.99
N GLY A 71 -7.05 -8.01 -4.60
CA GLY A 71 -5.73 -8.54 -4.31
C GLY A 71 -5.56 -8.84 -2.83
N VAL A 72 -4.32 -8.78 -2.36
CA VAL A 72 -3.97 -9.10 -0.98
C VAL A 72 -3.40 -7.89 -0.28
N PHE A 73 -3.45 -7.88 1.05
CA PHE A 73 -2.85 -6.81 1.82
C PHE A 73 -1.34 -6.94 1.81
N PRO A 74 -0.62 -5.83 1.57
CA PRO A 74 0.83 -5.86 1.43
C PRO A 74 1.54 -6.34 2.69
N ILE A 75 2.64 -7.06 2.49
CA ILE A 75 3.59 -7.40 3.55
C ILE A 75 4.97 -6.95 3.11
N LEU A 76 5.83 -6.68 4.07
CA LEU A 76 7.22 -6.33 3.81
C LEU A 76 8.12 -7.43 4.37
N ASP A 77 9.00 -7.97 3.52
CA ASP A 77 10.02 -8.90 3.97
C ASP A 77 11.08 -8.17 4.80
N PRO A 78 11.81 -8.86 5.68
CA PRO A 78 12.96 -8.22 6.32
C PRO A 78 13.92 -7.66 5.27
N GLY A 79 14.50 -6.51 5.57
CA GLY A 79 15.40 -5.84 4.64
C GLY A 79 14.67 -4.89 3.69
N ASN A 80 15.26 -4.64 2.54
CA ASN A 80 14.73 -3.69 1.57
C ASN A 80 13.61 -4.29 0.73
N ASN A 81 12.55 -3.50 0.57
CA ASN A 81 11.42 -3.85 -0.30
C ASN A 81 11.22 -2.73 -1.30
N THR A 82 11.11 -3.08 -2.56
CA THR A 82 10.86 -2.12 -3.63
C THR A 82 9.36 -2.12 -3.95
N ILE A 83 8.75 -0.96 -3.78
CA ILE A 83 7.32 -0.78 -4.08
C ILE A 83 7.23 0.00 -5.37
N THR A 84 6.47 -0.53 -6.33
CA THR A 84 6.21 0.14 -7.59
C THR A 84 4.70 0.25 -7.80
N TRP A 85 4.29 1.19 -8.63
CA TRP A 85 2.87 1.37 -8.90
C TRP A 85 2.64 1.89 -10.30
N THR A 86 1.39 1.66 -10.77
CA THR A 86 0.87 2.24 -12.00
C THR A 86 -0.43 2.95 -11.70
N GLY A 87 -0.88 3.78 -12.63
CA GLY A 87 -2.09 4.56 -12.46
C GLY A 87 -1.79 5.96 -11.93
N ASN A 88 -2.85 6.69 -11.59
CA ASN A 88 -2.72 8.08 -11.16
C ASN A 88 -2.58 8.18 -9.64
N LEU A 89 -1.44 7.74 -9.14
CA LEU A 89 -1.08 7.83 -7.73
C LEU A 89 -0.20 9.06 -7.55
N THR A 90 -0.64 10.02 -6.75
CA THR A 90 0.08 11.27 -6.55
C THR A 90 0.93 11.27 -5.30
N LYS A 91 0.60 10.40 -4.33
CA LYS A 91 1.36 10.31 -3.09
C LYS A 91 1.19 8.94 -2.47
N ILE A 92 2.26 8.43 -1.88
CA ILE A 92 2.23 7.20 -1.10
C ILE A 92 3.04 7.42 0.18
N LYS A 93 2.45 7.05 1.31
CA LYS A 93 3.13 7.06 2.61
C LYS A 93 3.05 5.67 3.20
N ILE A 94 4.17 5.19 3.71
CA ILE A 94 4.25 3.83 4.23
C ILE A 94 4.83 3.85 5.63
N GLN A 95 4.08 3.26 6.58
CA GLN A 95 4.58 2.98 7.91
C GLN A 95 4.90 1.48 7.95
N PRO A 96 6.17 1.11 8.03
CA PRO A 96 6.55 -0.30 7.90
C PRO A 96 6.03 -1.19 9.01
N LYS A 97 5.89 -0.69 10.24
CA LYS A 97 5.45 -1.49 11.39
C LYS A 97 6.32 -2.73 11.58
N SER A 98 7.63 -2.53 11.52
CA SER A 98 8.61 -3.60 11.68
C SER A 98 8.43 -4.34 13.00
N ARG A 99 8.66 -5.66 12.97
CA ARG A 99 8.49 -6.52 14.13
C ARG A 99 9.83 -7.14 14.53
N TRP A 100 10.06 -7.19 15.83
CA TRP A 100 11.28 -7.76 16.42
C TRP A 100 10.93 -9.02 17.19
N LEU A 101 11.83 -9.97 17.13
CA LEU A 101 11.71 -11.20 17.94
C LEU A 101 12.08 -10.91 19.39
#